data_1fa9d63ba0b293243eb5e95387ebdb50
#
_entry.id   1fa9d63ba0b293243eb5e95387ebdb50
#
_cell.length_a   1.000
_cell.length_b   1.000
_cell.length_c   1.000
_cell.angle_alpha   90.00
_cell.angle_beta   90.00
_cell.angle_gamma   90.00
#
_symmetry.space_group_name_H-M   'P 1'
#
loop_
_entity.id
_entity.type
_entity.pdbx_description
1 polymer ?
#
loop_
_entity_poly.entity_id
_entity_poly.type
_entity_poly.pdbx_seq_one_letter_code
_entity_poly.pdbx_strand_id
1 'polypeptide(L)'
;KRPGTVGICASIMNRFKVDAVPNVICGGFTQEETEDFLFDLHYIGIDNVLVLRGDPVKGNAAFVPEKGGHAYASELLEQVVSMNQGKLLHEETESTPTNFCIGVAGYPEKHFEAPNFQVDFEYLRRKVALGADYIVTQMFFDNQKYFEFVKKCREEGINVPIIPGLKPLATRKQLTVLPRIFHLDIPIDLV
;
A
#
# COMPACT_ATOMS: atom_id res chain seq x y z
N LYS A 1 22.18 -10.15 5.10
CA LYS A 1 21.16 -9.44 5.88
C LYS A 1 21.03 -8.04 5.32
N ARG A 2 19.83 -7.47 5.34
CA ARG A 2 19.54 -6.10 4.90
C ARG A 2 19.11 -5.29 6.12
N PRO A 3 19.32 -3.94 6.15
CA PRO A 3 18.73 -3.09 7.18
C PRO A 3 17.20 -3.19 7.13
N GLY A 4 16.55 -3.04 8.29
CA GLY A 4 15.10 -2.96 8.38
C GLY A 4 14.55 -1.66 7.81
N THR A 5 13.25 -1.63 7.51
CA THR A 5 12.56 -0.46 6.93
C THR A 5 12.74 0.79 7.78
N VAL A 6 12.58 0.69 9.12
CA VAL A 6 12.80 1.81 10.07
C VAL A 6 14.18 2.42 9.88
N GLY A 7 15.24 1.60 9.91
CA GLY A 7 16.61 2.08 9.76
C GLY A 7 16.91 2.73 8.41
N ILE A 8 16.30 2.23 7.32
CA ILE A 8 16.43 2.84 5.99
C ILE A 8 15.74 4.20 5.97
N CYS A 9 14.50 4.28 6.43
CA CYS A 9 13.72 5.53 6.48
C CYS A 9 14.42 6.59 7.34
N ALA A 10 14.86 6.23 8.55
CA ALA A 10 15.63 7.12 9.43
C ALA A 10 16.91 7.64 8.74
N SER A 11 17.62 6.76 8.01
CA SER A 11 18.82 7.15 7.26
C SER A 11 18.50 8.13 6.12
N ILE A 12 17.41 7.92 5.39
CA ILE A 12 16.96 8.81 4.29
C ILE A 12 16.62 10.19 4.87
N MET A 13 15.77 10.24 5.89
CA MET A 13 15.36 11.49 6.52
C MET A 13 16.55 12.27 7.09
N ASN A 14 17.47 11.57 7.76
CA ASN A 14 18.65 12.21 8.36
C ASN A 14 19.63 12.75 7.31
N ARG A 15 19.92 11.97 6.26
CA ARG A 15 20.94 12.31 5.26
C ARG A 15 20.46 13.29 4.21
N PHE A 16 19.21 13.13 3.76
CA PHE A 16 18.71 13.85 2.60
C PHE A 16 17.67 14.91 2.95
N LYS A 17 17.20 14.91 4.21
CA LYS A 17 16.18 15.86 4.72
C LYS A 17 14.90 15.85 3.86
N VAL A 18 14.50 14.65 3.44
CA VAL A 18 13.26 14.38 2.72
C VAL A 18 12.42 13.39 3.51
N ASP A 19 11.10 13.50 3.40
CA ASP A 19 10.19 12.56 4.03
C ASP A 19 10.32 11.17 3.40
N ALA A 20 10.22 10.14 4.23
CA ALA A 20 10.16 8.76 3.80
C ALA A 20 8.75 8.21 3.96
N VAL A 21 8.29 7.43 2.97
CA VAL A 21 7.00 6.74 3.01
C VAL A 21 7.26 5.23 3.01
N PRO A 22 7.33 4.59 4.19
CA PRO A 22 7.50 3.15 4.26
C PRO A 22 6.25 2.40 3.82
N ASN A 23 6.47 1.23 3.19
CA ASN A 23 5.42 0.25 3.01
C ASN A 23 5.20 -0.50 4.33
N VAL A 24 3.97 -0.47 4.83
CA VAL A 24 3.50 -1.31 5.93
C VAL A 24 2.71 -2.46 5.32
N ILE A 25 3.13 -3.70 5.57
CA ILE A 25 2.58 -4.88 4.90
C ILE A 25 2.02 -5.89 5.89
N CYS A 26 0.96 -6.61 5.49
CA CYS A 26 0.39 -7.69 6.31
C CYS A 26 1.35 -8.89 6.44
N GLY A 27 2.18 -9.14 5.43
CA GLY A 27 3.02 -10.35 5.38
C GLY A 27 4.18 -10.33 6.36
N GLY A 28 4.32 -11.40 7.14
CA GLY A 28 5.44 -11.60 8.07
C GLY A 28 5.30 -10.90 9.40
N PHE A 29 4.10 -10.39 9.75
CA PHE A 29 3.81 -9.70 11.01
C PHE A 29 2.49 -10.16 11.62
N THR A 30 2.45 -10.30 12.93
CA THR A 30 1.22 -10.33 13.72
C THR A 30 0.67 -8.91 13.87
N GLN A 31 -0.54 -8.78 14.44
CA GLN A 31 -1.10 -7.46 14.73
C GLN A 31 -0.29 -6.70 15.78
N GLU A 32 0.21 -7.39 16.81
CA GLU A 32 1.07 -6.82 17.83
C GLU A 32 2.41 -6.34 17.24
N GLU A 33 3.08 -7.17 16.44
CA GLU A 33 4.32 -6.77 15.76
C GLU A 33 4.11 -5.60 14.80
N THR A 34 2.91 -5.50 14.20
CA THR A 34 2.51 -4.37 13.35
C THR A 34 2.34 -3.10 14.17
N GLU A 35 1.72 -3.20 15.35
CA GLU A 35 1.55 -2.07 16.28
C GLU A 35 2.90 -1.55 16.75
N ASP A 36 3.80 -2.43 17.19
CA ASP A 36 5.18 -2.08 17.59
C ASP A 36 5.94 -1.41 16.44
N PHE A 37 5.83 -1.95 15.22
CA PHE A 37 6.47 -1.37 14.05
C PHE A 37 5.94 0.03 13.70
N LEU A 38 4.64 0.26 13.85
CA LEU A 38 4.02 1.57 13.65
C LEU A 38 4.47 2.57 14.73
N PHE A 39 4.60 2.14 15.99
CA PHE A 39 5.18 2.98 17.03
C PHE A 39 6.63 3.35 16.75
N ASP A 40 7.45 2.42 16.27
CA ASP A 40 8.83 2.72 15.87
C ASP A 40 8.88 3.79 14.78
N LEU A 41 7.99 3.69 13.78
CA LEU A 41 7.89 4.68 12.71
C LEU A 41 7.46 6.06 13.25
N HIS A 42 6.41 6.09 14.07
CA HIS A 42 5.92 7.32 14.68
C HIS A 42 6.98 7.98 15.58
N TYR A 43 7.71 7.20 16.39
CA TYR A 43 8.75 7.67 17.28
C TYR A 43 9.91 8.37 16.55
N ILE A 44 10.26 7.92 15.35
CA ILE A 44 11.32 8.54 14.53
C ILE A 44 10.79 9.67 13.61
N GLY A 45 9.51 10.06 13.76
CA GLY A 45 8.89 11.18 13.02
C GLY A 45 8.45 10.82 11.60
N ILE A 46 8.07 9.57 11.36
CA ILE A 46 7.45 9.15 10.09
C ILE A 46 5.94 9.21 10.25
N ASP A 47 5.32 10.14 9.54
CA ASP A 47 3.88 10.37 9.56
C ASP A 47 3.18 9.87 8.28
N ASN A 48 3.91 9.50 7.23
CA ASN A 48 3.35 9.02 5.97
C ASN A 48 3.65 7.53 5.79
N VAL A 49 2.62 6.72 5.57
CA VAL A 49 2.75 5.27 5.37
C VAL A 49 1.95 4.80 4.15
N LEU A 50 2.42 3.74 3.48
CA LEU A 50 1.67 3.07 2.42
C LEU A 50 1.29 1.66 2.89
N VAL A 51 -0.02 1.47 3.14
CA VAL A 51 -0.58 0.21 3.63
C VAL A 51 -0.87 -0.73 2.48
N LEU A 52 -0.25 -1.91 2.52
CA LEU A 52 -0.34 -2.93 1.48
C LEU A 52 -0.58 -4.31 2.10
N ARG A 53 -1.15 -5.25 1.34
CA ARG A 53 -1.18 -6.65 1.78
C ARG A 53 0.21 -7.29 1.74
N GLY A 54 0.99 -6.96 0.74
CA GLY A 54 2.23 -7.62 0.39
C GLY A 54 2.01 -8.80 -0.56
N ASP A 55 3.11 -9.30 -1.11
CA ASP A 55 3.13 -10.42 -2.04
C ASP A 55 3.20 -11.76 -1.29
N PRO A 56 2.75 -12.87 -1.93
CA PRO A 56 2.98 -14.21 -1.41
C PRO A 56 4.48 -14.48 -1.15
N VAL A 57 4.78 -15.21 -0.09
CA VAL A 57 6.15 -15.66 0.17
C VAL A 57 6.62 -16.47 -1.03
N LYS A 58 7.87 -16.27 -1.45
CA LYS A 58 8.45 -16.95 -2.61
C LYS A 58 8.26 -18.48 -2.52
N GLY A 59 7.56 -19.04 -3.49
CA GLY A 59 7.21 -20.46 -3.54
C GLY A 59 5.75 -20.76 -3.19
N ASN A 60 5.02 -19.81 -2.62
CA ASN A 60 3.58 -19.95 -2.36
C ASN A 60 2.76 -19.45 -3.54
N ALA A 61 1.66 -20.13 -3.86
CA ALA A 61 0.74 -19.74 -4.92
C ALA A 61 -0.19 -18.57 -4.52
N ALA A 62 -0.41 -18.39 -3.21
CA ALA A 62 -1.28 -17.36 -2.65
C ALA A 62 -0.67 -16.73 -1.41
N PHE A 63 -1.15 -15.55 -1.06
CA PHE A 63 -0.79 -14.89 0.20
C PHE A 63 -1.40 -15.67 1.37
N VAL A 64 -0.58 -15.91 2.40
CA VAL A 64 -0.98 -16.55 3.65
C VAL A 64 -0.56 -15.60 4.79
N PRO A 65 -1.52 -15.10 5.59
CA PRO A 65 -1.18 -14.25 6.73
C PRO A 65 -0.47 -15.06 7.84
N GLU A 66 0.31 -14.35 8.64
CA GLU A 66 0.81 -14.92 9.91
C GLU A 66 -0.37 -15.23 10.84
N LYS A 67 -0.19 -16.20 11.75
CA LYS A 67 -1.19 -16.49 12.77
C LYS A 67 -1.34 -15.26 13.69
N GLY A 68 -2.54 -14.67 13.70
CA GLY A 68 -2.79 -13.40 14.42
C GLY A 68 -2.38 -12.15 13.64
N GLY A 69 -2.02 -12.30 12.36
CA GLY A 69 -1.76 -11.18 11.44
C GLY A 69 -2.97 -10.82 10.58
N HIS A 70 -2.82 -9.82 9.74
CA HIS A 70 -3.84 -9.35 8.81
C HIS A 70 -3.85 -10.15 7.49
N ALA A 71 -5.04 -10.54 7.03
CA ALA A 71 -5.22 -11.21 5.74
C ALA A 71 -5.34 -10.21 4.57
N TYR A 72 -5.86 -9.01 4.84
CA TYR A 72 -6.13 -7.99 3.84
C TYR A 72 -5.60 -6.62 4.26
N ALA A 73 -5.20 -5.83 3.28
CA ALA A 73 -4.76 -4.44 3.50
C ALA A 73 -5.84 -3.56 4.16
N SER A 74 -7.13 -3.87 4.01
CA SER A 74 -8.21 -3.17 4.69
C SER A 74 -8.22 -3.39 6.20
N GLU A 75 -7.87 -4.59 6.67
CA GLU A 75 -7.76 -4.90 8.10
C GLU A 75 -6.55 -4.18 8.72
N LEU A 76 -5.43 -4.19 8.02
CA LEU A 76 -4.25 -3.42 8.42
C LEU A 76 -4.54 -1.90 8.46
N LEU A 77 -5.28 -1.39 7.47
CA LEU A 77 -5.71 0.01 7.45
C LEU A 77 -6.59 0.34 8.67
N GLU A 78 -7.54 -0.52 9.02
CA GLU A 78 -8.38 -0.35 10.21
C GLU A 78 -7.55 -0.25 11.49
N GLN A 79 -6.48 -1.04 11.63
CA GLN A 79 -5.55 -0.94 12.76
C GLN A 79 -4.83 0.41 12.78
N VAL A 80 -4.27 0.88 11.65
CA VAL A 80 -3.58 2.18 11.61
C VAL A 80 -4.53 3.33 11.92
N VAL A 81 -5.76 3.29 11.39
CA VAL A 81 -6.81 4.29 11.70
C VAL A 81 -7.19 4.26 13.18
N SER A 82 -7.27 3.08 13.81
CA SER A 82 -7.52 2.94 15.25
C SER A 82 -6.41 3.58 16.06
N MET A 83 -5.15 3.37 15.71
CA MET A 83 -4.00 4.00 16.36
C MET A 83 -4.02 5.54 16.20
N ASN A 84 -4.44 6.06 15.05
CA ASN A 84 -4.68 7.50 14.86
C ASN A 84 -5.80 8.06 15.75
N GLN A 85 -6.67 7.19 16.29
CA GLN A 85 -7.69 7.55 17.26
C GLN A 85 -7.26 7.29 18.72
N GLY A 86 -6.01 6.87 18.95
CA GLY A 86 -5.49 6.50 20.26
C GLY A 86 -5.97 5.15 20.78
N LYS A 87 -6.44 4.27 19.89
CA LYS A 87 -6.92 2.92 20.26
C LYS A 87 -5.87 1.89 19.85
N LEU A 88 -5.41 1.11 20.83
CA LEU A 88 -4.45 0.02 20.66
C LEU A 88 -5.15 -1.35 20.74
N LEU A 89 -4.40 -2.42 20.44
CA LEU A 89 -4.94 -3.80 20.43
C LEU A 89 -5.36 -4.30 21.83
N HIS A 90 -4.62 -3.91 22.86
CA HIS A 90 -4.77 -4.43 24.22
C HIS A 90 -5.04 -3.32 25.24
N GLU A 91 -5.95 -2.42 24.92
CA GLU A 91 -6.18 -1.27 25.78
C GLU A 91 -7.16 -1.46 26.91
N GLU A 92 -6.66 -1.20 28.14
CA GLU A 92 -7.47 -0.75 29.26
C GLU A 92 -7.29 0.78 29.53
N THR A 93 -6.40 1.46 28.82
CA THR A 93 -6.03 2.88 29.03
C THR A 93 -5.98 3.66 27.72
N GLU A 94 -6.40 4.92 27.72
CA GLU A 94 -6.28 5.83 26.59
C GLU A 94 -4.81 6.06 26.24
N SER A 95 -4.43 5.81 24.99
CA SER A 95 -3.10 6.08 24.47
C SER A 95 -3.06 7.41 23.70
N THR A 96 -1.87 7.94 23.49
CA THR A 96 -1.68 9.12 22.66
C THR A 96 -1.95 8.74 21.19
N PRO A 97 -2.88 9.44 20.52
CA PRO A 97 -3.15 9.21 19.10
C PRO A 97 -1.88 9.36 18.24
N THR A 98 -1.72 8.50 17.25
CA THR A 98 -0.76 8.72 16.17
C THR A 98 -1.36 9.67 15.13
N ASN A 99 -0.57 10.12 14.14
CA ASN A 99 -1.02 11.07 13.11
C ASN A 99 -0.63 10.59 11.70
N PHE A 100 -0.70 9.29 11.44
CA PHE A 100 -0.35 8.75 10.14
C PHE A 100 -1.26 9.28 9.02
N CYS A 101 -0.65 9.81 7.97
CA CYS A 101 -1.25 10.01 6.66
C CYS A 101 -1.14 8.69 5.89
N ILE A 102 -2.27 8.06 5.58
CA ILE A 102 -2.33 6.66 5.17
C ILE A 102 -2.62 6.52 3.69
N GLY A 103 -1.65 6.00 2.93
CA GLY A 103 -1.81 5.62 1.53
C GLY A 103 -2.27 4.18 1.36
N VAL A 104 -2.99 3.92 0.28
CA VAL A 104 -3.40 2.57 -0.13
C VAL A 104 -3.14 2.33 -1.62
N ALA A 105 -3.03 1.06 -2.04
CA ALA A 105 -2.89 0.73 -3.44
C ALA A 105 -4.22 0.86 -4.21
N GLY A 106 -4.12 1.40 -5.44
CA GLY A 106 -5.15 1.35 -6.48
C GLY A 106 -4.63 0.68 -7.74
N TYR A 107 -5.52 0.13 -8.58
CA TYR A 107 -5.13 -0.65 -9.77
C TYR A 107 -5.85 -0.13 -11.01
N PRO A 108 -5.17 0.67 -11.87
CA PRO A 108 -5.78 1.17 -13.11
C PRO A 108 -6.29 0.05 -14.03
N GLU A 109 -5.60 -1.09 -14.02
CA GLU A 109 -5.95 -2.27 -14.85
C GLU A 109 -6.72 -3.36 -14.10
N LYS A 110 -6.98 -3.25 -12.84
CA LYS A 110 -7.55 -4.24 -11.92
C LYS A 110 -6.48 -5.07 -11.17
N HIS A 111 -6.73 -5.34 -9.91
CA HIS A 111 -5.95 -6.34 -9.15
C HIS A 111 -6.18 -7.74 -9.72
N PHE A 112 -5.11 -8.53 -9.88
CA PHE A 112 -5.17 -9.83 -10.55
C PHE A 112 -6.10 -10.85 -9.86
N GLU A 113 -6.21 -10.81 -8.54
CA GLU A 113 -7.09 -11.70 -7.77
C GLU A 113 -8.57 -11.24 -7.80
N ALA A 114 -8.86 -10.00 -8.14
CA ALA A 114 -10.23 -9.56 -8.22
C ALA A 114 -10.93 -10.19 -9.44
N PRO A 115 -12.17 -10.66 -9.31
CA PRO A 115 -12.89 -11.31 -10.43
C PRO A 115 -13.15 -10.35 -11.59
N ASN A 116 -13.36 -9.08 -11.30
CA ASN A 116 -13.58 -8.02 -12.30
C ASN A 116 -13.20 -6.65 -11.72
N PHE A 117 -13.17 -5.62 -12.59
CA PHE A 117 -12.82 -4.26 -12.20
C PHE A 117 -13.80 -3.67 -11.18
N GLN A 118 -15.08 -3.98 -11.27
CA GLN A 118 -16.08 -3.42 -10.35
C GLN A 118 -15.85 -3.89 -8.91
N VAL A 119 -15.54 -5.17 -8.71
CA VAL A 119 -15.24 -5.71 -7.37
C VAL A 119 -13.93 -5.13 -6.82
N ASP A 120 -12.90 -4.99 -7.65
CA ASP A 120 -11.64 -4.34 -7.22
C ASP A 120 -11.87 -2.88 -6.82
N PHE A 121 -12.70 -2.18 -7.59
CA PHE A 121 -13.06 -0.80 -7.33
C PHE A 121 -13.87 -0.63 -6.03
N GLU A 122 -14.77 -1.56 -5.71
CA GLU A 122 -15.49 -1.58 -4.42
C GLU A 122 -14.53 -1.77 -3.23
N TYR A 123 -13.49 -2.60 -3.38
CA TYR A 123 -12.44 -2.71 -2.36
C TYR A 123 -11.67 -1.40 -2.18
N LEU A 124 -11.41 -0.68 -3.27
CA LEU A 124 -10.78 0.64 -3.18
C LEU A 124 -11.67 1.65 -2.46
N ARG A 125 -12.97 1.72 -2.83
CA ARG A 125 -13.95 2.58 -2.16
C ARG A 125 -14.01 2.30 -0.66
N ARG A 126 -14.05 1.03 -0.28
CA ARG A 126 -14.04 0.61 1.13
C ARG A 126 -12.79 1.12 1.84
N LYS A 127 -11.60 0.98 1.26
CA LYS A 127 -10.36 1.49 1.86
C LYS A 127 -10.40 3.01 2.07
N VAL A 128 -10.89 3.76 1.08
CA VAL A 128 -11.04 5.22 1.23
C VAL A 128 -12.07 5.57 2.31
N ALA A 129 -13.20 4.87 2.36
CA ALA A 129 -14.23 5.08 3.38
C ALA A 129 -13.74 4.74 4.80
N LEU A 130 -12.79 3.81 4.95
CA LEU A 130 -12.15 3.45 6.21
C LEU A 130 -11.15 4.51 6.70
N GLY A 131 -10.72 5.45 5.87
CA GLY A 131 -9.83 6.54 6.26
C GLY A 131 -8.50 6.58 5.54
N ALA A 132 -8.39 6.02 4.34
CA ALA A 132 -7.20 6.24 3.51
C ALA A 132 -7.16 7.70 3.00
N ASP A 133 -6.03 8.36 3.16
CA ASP A 133 -5.82 9.76 2.81
C ASP A 133 -5.37 9.96 1.36
N TYR A 134 -4.71 8.96 0.76
CA TYR A 134 -4.27 9.01 -0.63
C TYR A 134 -4.18 7.61 -1.25
N ILE A 135 -4.13 7.57 -2.58
CA ILE A 135 -3.98 6.34 -3.35
C ILE A 135 -2.66 6.40 -4.13
N VAL A 136 -1.87 5.32 -4.09
CA VAL A 136 -0.75 5.11 -5.01
C VAL A 136 -1.13 4.00 -5.97
N THR A 137 -1.07 4.27 -7.28
CA THR A 137 -1.46 3.24 -8.25
C THR A 137 -0.37 2.19 -8.45
N GLN A 138 -0.77 0.98 -8.83
CA GLN A 138 0.14 0.05 -9.48
C GLN A 138 0.74 0.73 -10.73
N MET A 139 1.96 0.34 -11.10
CA MET A 139 2.56 0.82 -12.34
C MET A 139 1.69 0.45 -13.54
N PHE A 140 1.68 1.30 -14.53
CA PHE A 140 0.97 1.14 -15.79
C PHE A 140 1.86 1.65 -16.94
N PHE A 141 1.56 1.25 -18.17
CA PHE A 141 2.30 1.65 -19.36
C PHE A 141 1.40 2.30 -20.42
N ASP A 142 0.09 2.30 -20.17
CA ASP A 142 -0.89 3.05 -20.94
C ASP A 142 -1.48 4.16 -20.06
N ASN A 143 -1.17 5.42 -20.40
CA ASN A 143 -1.66 6.58 -19.66
C ASN A 143 -3.19 6.70 -19.69
N GLN A 144 -3.84 6.21 -20.76
CA GLN A 144 -5.30 6.26 -20.88
C GLN A 144 -5.98 5.48 -19.75
N LYS A 145 -5.47 4.29 -19.40
CA LYS A 145 -5.96 3.49 -18.28
C LYS A 145 -5.89 4.25 -16.93
N TYR A 146 -4.81 5.01 -16.73
CA TYR A 146 -4.70 5.85 -15.54
C TYR A 146 -5.73 6.99 -15.54
N PHE A 147 -5.91 7.68 -16.66
CA PHE A 147 -6.88 8.77 -16.74
C PHE A 147 -8.32 8.28 -16.56
N GLU A 148 -8.67 7.14 -17.15
CA GLU A 148 -9.97 6.48 -16.97
C GLU A 148 -10.19 6.06 -15.52
N PHE A 149 -9.19 5.48 -14.87
CA PHE A 149 -9.22 5.15 -13.46
C PHE A 149 -9.47 6.38 -12.58
N VAL A 150 -8.71 7.46 -12.79
CA VAL A 150 -8.89 8.72 -12.03
C VAL A 150 -10.29 9.28 -12.26
N LYS A 151 -10.76 9.33 -13.53
CA LYS A 151 -12.11 9.77 -13.87
C LYS A 151 -13.16 8.96 -13.11
N LYS A 152 -13.07 7.63 -13.16
CA LYS A 152 -13.98 6.73 -12.44
C LYS A 152 -13.95 6.98 -10.92
N CYS A 153 -12.78 7.17 -10.33
CA CYS A 153 -12.66 7.53 -8.92
C CYS A 153 -13.44 8.81 -8.59
N ARG A 154 -13.32 9.85 -9.40
CA ARG A 154 -14.02 11.13 -9.18
C ARG A 154 -15.54 11.00 -9.36
N GLU A 155 -15.99 10.27 -10.36
CA GLU A 155 -17.42 9.99 -10.59
C GLU A 155 -18.07 9.24 -9.44
N GLU A 156 -17.32 8.38 -8.75
CA GLU A 156 -17.78 7.60 -7.59
C GLU A 156 -17.49 8.28 -6.24
N GLY A 157 -17.09 9.57 -6.26
CA GLY A 157 -16.89 10.38 -5.04
C GLY A 157 -15.57 10.13 -4.30
N ILE A 158 -14.62 9.41 -4.89
CA ILE A 158 -13.26 9.27 -4.34
C ILE A 158 -12.46 10.53 -4.69
N ASN A 159 -12.28 11.44 -3.72
CA ASN A 159 -11.66 12.74 -3.91
C ASN A 159 -10.23 12.85 -3.36
N VAL A 160 -9.73 11.83 -2.67
CA VAL A 160 -8.35 11.78 -2.16
C VAL A 160 -7.33 11.89 -3.29
N PRO A 161 -6.11 12.38 -3.04
CA PRO A 161 -5.02 12.40 -4.03
C PRO A 161 -4.76 11.01 -4.62
N ILE A 162 -4.52 10.95 -5.94
CA ILE A 162 -4.15 9.73 -6.65
C ILE A 162 -2.78 9.94 -7.27
N ILE A 163 -1.79 9.23 -6.75
CA ILE A 163 -0.39 9.32 -7.16
C ILE A 163 -0.09 8.20 -8.15
N PRO A 164 0.36 8.51 -9.39
CA PRO A 164 0.70 7.48 -10.35
C PRO A 164 1.96 6.71 -9.95
N GLY A 165 1.85 5.38 -9.89
CA GLY A 165 3.00 4.50 -9.77
C GLY A 165 3.68 4.36 -11.13
N LEU A 166 4.95 4.78 -11.25
CA LEU A 166 5.68 4.76 -12.51
C LEU A 166 6.92 3.89 -12.41
N LYS A 167 7.20 3.14 -13.47
CA LYS A 167 8.42 2.36 -13.61
C LYS A 167 9.02 2.49 -15.01
N PRO A 168 10.20 3.13 -15.16
CA PRO A 168 10.89 3.16 -16.44
C PRO A 168 11.30 1.76 -16.90
N LEU A 169 11.09 1.46 -18.17
CA LEU A 169 11.58 0.25 -18.81
C LEU A 169 13.08 0.42 -19.10
N ALA A 170 13.93 -0.24 -18.32
CA ALA A 170 15.37 -0.13 -18.43
C ALA A 170 15.99 -1.28 -19.24
N THR A 171 15.30 -2.40 -19.40
CA THR A 171 15.80 -3.58 -20.12
C THR A 171 14.70 -4.29 -20.90
N ARG A 172 15.04 -4.89 -22.03
CA ARG A 172 14.13 -5.70 -22.85
C ARG A 172 13.46 -6.85 -22.06
N LYS A 173 14.18 -7.43 -21.11
CA LYS A 173 13.66 -8.50 -20.25
C LYS A 173 12.43 -8.04 -19.43
N GLN A 174 12.33 -6.77 -19.10
CA GLN A 174 11.19 -6.23 -18.34
C GLN A 174 9.87 -6.30 -19.11
N LEU A 175 9.90 -6.24 -20.44
CA LEU A 175 8.71 -6.40 -21.29
C LEU A 175 8.00 -7.76 -21.09
N THR A 176 8.74 -8.79 -20.68
CA THR A 176 8.19 -10.13 -20.41
C THR A 176 7.98 -10.37 -18.91
N VAL A 177 8.87 -9.85 -18.07
CA VAL A 177 8.86 -10.15 -16.63
C VAL A 177 7.80 -9.34 -15.90
N LEU A 178 7.62 -8.05 -16.23
CA LEU A 178 6.65 -7.19 -15.53
C LEU A 178 5.19 -7.65 -15.73
N PRO A 179 4.72 -7.94 -16.95
CA PRO A 179 3.37 -8.48 -17.14
C PRO A 179 3.13 -9.77 -16.37
N ARG A 180 4.11 -10.66 -16.33
CA ARG A 180 3.99 -11.95 -15.63
C ARG A 180 3.92 -11.82 -14.12
N ILE A 181 4.65 -10.85 -13.53
CA ILE A 181 4.71 -10.68 -12.07
C ILE A 181 3.57 -9.79 -11.57
N PHE A 182 3.29 -8.71 -12.28
CA PHE A 182 2.35 -7.67 -11.85
C PHE A 182 1.01 -7.71 -12.57
N HIS A 183 0.83 -8.65 -13.52
CA HIS A 183 -0.43 -8.84 -14.27
C HIS A 183 -0.92 -7.56 -14.94
N LEU A 184 -0.01 -6.83 -15.58
CA LEU A 184 -0.26 -5.60 -16.28
C LEU A 184 -0.03 -5.76 -17.80
N ASP A 185 -0.59 -4.85 -18.59
CA ASP A 185 -0.41 -4.82 -20.03
C ASP A 185 0.77 -3.92 -20.44
N ILE A 186 1.48 -4.32 -21.48
CA ILE A 186 2.46 -3.48 -22.18
C ILE A 186 1.86 -3.12 -23.54
N PRO A 187 1.66 -1.84 -23.87
CA PRO A 187 1.20 -1.41 -25.19
C PRO A 187 2.12 -1.89 -26.31
N ILE A 188 1.53 -2.22 -27.46
CA ILE A 188 2.29 -2.75 -28.61
C ILE A 188 3.40 -1.79 -29.08
N ASP A 189 3.18 -0.49 -28.93
CA ASP A 189 4.13 0.55 -29.33
C ASP A 189 5.41 0.58 -28.46
N LEU A 190 5.41 -0.14 -27.33
CA LEU A 190 6.57 -0.28 -26.44
C LEU A 190 7.32 -1.61 -26.61
N VAL A 191 6.85 -2.53 -27.44
CA VAL A 191 7.42 -3.85 -27.70
C VAL A 191 8.25 -3.83 -28.97
#